data_60f2196d77a0bf54174514254ef4e0e7
#
_entry.id   60f2196d77a0bf54174514254ef4e0e7
#
_cell.length_a   1.000
_cell.length_b   1.000
_cell.length_c   1.000
_cell.angle_alpha   90.00
_cell.angle_beta   90.00
_cell.angle_gamma   90.00
#
_symmetry.space_group_name_H-M   'P 1'
#
loop_
_entity.id
_entity.type
_entity.pdbx_description
1 polymer ?
#
loop_
_entity_poly.entity_id
_entity_poly.type
_entity_poly.pdbx_seq_one_letter_code
_entity_poly.pdbx_strand_id
1 'polypeptide(L)'
;MTRTRIDNIVFELTEACNQCCRFCYNYWRDGSTPIPAPAPSTARKTLKKLLSQASLGTISFSGGEPMLMRNVHDLALAARFKGARVNVLTNGTLLTPDAIESFISLGIGAIQIPILSADASVHEYLTQLPGSWEKASGALRKVAEVLPNGAYAVLVITAVNAPGIPQTLQYIYDFGVRHVMVNRFNIGGMGLKHTGELLLDAATLKRAFADVEAFAAAHLDMHFVSGVCTPVCVMDPSPYPHIKFTWCSTDFSRRPVTVSYKGDVRFCNHSPYVLGNIFDRPIGEILNDPETVERYASIPDRCQSCSFLKRCNGGCRAASEQVYGSFAEADPLLEVL
;
A
#
# COMPACT_ATOMS: atom_id res chain seq x y z
N MET A 1 25.29 20.57 1.04
CA MET A 1 25.07 19.10 1.14
C MET A 1 24.26 18.67 -0.06
N THR A 2 24.71 17.67 -0.79
CA THR A 2 23.96 17.05 -1.89
C THR A 2 22.75 16.32 -1.30
N ARG A 3 21.54 16.56 -1.86
CA ARG A 3 20.33 15.90 -1.41
C ARG A 3 20.36 14.41 -1.87
N THR A 4 19.95 13.51 -0.99
CA THR A 4 19.80 12.08 -1.31
C THR A 4 18.69 11.91 -2.34
N ARG A 5 18.94 11.20 -3.46
CA ARG A 5 17.88 10.86 -4.41
C ARG A 5 17.08 9.67 -3.89
N ILE A 6 15.77 9.81 -3.83
CA ILE A 6 14.83 8.75 -3.47
C ILE A 6 13.74 8.73 -4.53
N ASP A 7 13.69 7.64 -5.32
CA ASP A 7 12.76 7.57 -6.44
C ASP A 7 11.30 7.42 -5.99
N ASN A 8 11.05 6.67 -4.92
CA ASN A 8 9.71 6.46 -4.39
C ASN A 8 9.68 6.53 -2.86
N ILE A 9 8.76 7.30 -2.32
CA ILE A 9 8.54 7.42 -0.89
C ILE A 9 7.05 7.37 -0.56
N VAL A 10 6.69 6.67 0.51
CA VAL A 10 5.38 6.77 1.15
C VAL A 10 5.52 7.73 2.32
N PHE A 11 4.75 8.81 2.30
CA PHE A 11 4.70 9.75 3.40
C PHE A 11 3.37 9.60 4.14
N GLU A 12 3.43 9.05 5.35
CA GLU A 12 2.28 8.86 6.20
C GLU A 12 1.93 10.16 6.92
N LEU A 13 0.84 10.78 6.51
CA LEU A 13 0.41 12.08 7.01
C LEU A 13 -0.19 12.00 8.41
N THR A 14 -0.75 10.85 8.77
CA THR A 14 -1.47 10.62 10.02
C THR A 14 -1.61 9.13 10.29
N GLU A 15 -1.76 8.77 11.56
CA GLU A 15 -2.18 7.44 12.00
C GLU A 15 -3.72 7.37 12.17
N ALA A 16 -4.40 8.53 12.19
CA ALA A 16 -5.86 8.58 12.27
C ALA A 16 -6.52 8.03 11.01
N CYS A 17 -7.61 7.31 11.19
CA CYS A 17 -8.45 6.81 10.10
C CYS A 17 -9.92 6.78 10.55
N ASN A 18 -10.82 7.09 9.64
CA ASN A 18 -12.26 7.01 9.87
C ASN A 18 -12.87 5.62 9.59
N GLN A 19 -12.02 4.63 9.22
CA GLN A 19 -12.40 3.23 9.06
C GLN A 19 -11.65 2.34 10.06
N CYS A 20 -12.19 1.13 10.31
CA CYS A 20 -11.58 0.09 11.14
C CYS A 20 -11.44 -1.23 10.35
N CYS A 21 -10.88 -1.15 9.14
CA CYS A 21 -10.80 -2.26 8.21
C CYS A 21 -10.20 -3.52 8.85
N ARG A 22 -10.89 -4.67 8.71
CA ARG A 22 -10.45 -5.97 9.24
C ARG A 22 -9.11 -6.42 8.65
N PHE A 23 -8.81 -6.02 7.40
CA PHE A 23 -7.59 -6.36 6.67
C PHE A 23 -6.46 -5.33 6.83
N CYS A 24 -6.63 -4.30 7.67
CA CYS A 24 -5.64 -3.22 7.79
C CYS A 24 -4.33 -3.76 8.35
N TYR A 25 -3.23 -3.61 7.61
CA TYR A 25 -1.89 -4.05 7.96
C TYR A 25 -1.10 -3.04 8.78
N ASN A 26 -1.61 -1.82 8.97
CA ASN A 26 -0.92 -0.78 9.71
C ASN A 26 -0.69 -1.22 11.16
N TYR A 27 0.57 -1.36 11.56
CA TYR A 27 0.98 -1.95 12.84
C TYR A 27 0.46 -1.18 14.06
N TRP A 28 0.18 0.12 13.91
CA TRP A 28 -0.41 0.94 14.97
C TRP A 28 -1.93 0.79 15.10
N ARG A 29 -2.56 0.01 14.23
CA ARG A 29 -4.01 -0.24 14.23
C ARG A 29 -4.28 -1.56 14.93
N ASP A 30 -4.48 -1.50 16.25
CA ASP A 30 -4.84 -2.66 17.08
C ASP A 30 -6.34 -2.68 17.45
N GLY A 31 -7.10 -1.65 17.06
CA GLY A 31 -8.52 -1.51 17.35
C GLY A 31 -8.84 -1.07 18.78
N SER A 32 -7.84 -0.79 19.60
CA SER A 32 -8.04 -0.47 21.01
C SER A 32 -8.50 0.96 21.26
N THR A 33 -8.01 1.92 20.48
CA THR A 33 -8.32 3.34 20.70
C THR A 33 -8.30 4.13 19.38
N PRO A 34 -9.27 5.04 19.15
CA PRO A 34 -9.19 5.98 18.04
C PRO A 34 -7.95 6.87 18.16
N ILE A 35 -7.12 6.89 17.13
CA ILE A 35 -5.93 7.74 17.09
C ILE A 35 -6.36 9.10 16.51
N PRO A 36 -6.15 10.22 17.24
CA PRO A 36 -6.51 11.54 16.72
C PRO A 36 -5.58 11.97 15.60
N ALA A 37 -6.10 12.75 14.66
CA ALA A 37 -5.27 13.36 13.63
C ALA A 37 -4.29 14.36 14.26
N PRO A 38 -3.01 14.38 13.82
CA PRO A 38 -2.04 15.33 14.32
C PRO A 38 -2.36 16.76 13.87
N ALA A 39 -1.76 17.74 14.54
CA ALA A 39 -1.83 19.12 14.09
C ALA A 39 -1.26 19.24 12.67
N PRO A 40 -1.90 20.01 11.76
CA PRO A 40 -1.44 20.17 10.37
C PRO A 40 0.01 20.67 10.25
N SER A 41 0.48 21.46 11.23
CA SER A 41 1.86 21.94 11.31
C SER A 41 2.90 20.83 11.44
N THR A 42 2.55 19.70 12.07
CA THR A 42 3.47 18.57 12.28
C THR A 42 3.88 17.94 10.94
N ALA A 43 2.91 17.49 10.14
CA ALA A 43 3.19 16.91 8.82
C ALA A 43 3.89 17.92 7.89
N ARG A 44 3.52 19.21 7.96
CA ARG A 44 4.19 20.30 7.20
C ARG A 44 5.67 20.44 7.58
N LYS A 45 5.98 20.45 8.89
CA LYS A 45 7.36 20.54 9.38
C LYS A 45 8.19 19.36 8.90
N THR A 46 7.62 18.15 8.99
CA THR A 46 8.29 16.92 8.57
C THR A 46 8.50 16.87 7.05
N LEU A 47 7.48 17.21 6.26
CA LEU A 47 7.63 17.29 4.80
C LEU A 47 8.70 18.31 4.39
N LYS A 48 8.72 19.50 5.01
CA LYS A 48 9.77 20.51 4.76
C LYS A 48 11.17 19.97 5.06
N LYS A 49 11.33 19.26 6.19
CA LYS A 49 12.61 18.64 6.57
C LYS A 49 13.01 17.57 5.56
N LEU A 50 12.09 16.67 5.17
CA LEU A 50 12.32 15.63 4.17
C LEU A 50 12.77 16.23 2.84
N LEU A 51 12.04 17.21 2.30
CA LEU A 51 12.34 17.89 1.04
C LEU A 51 13.62 18.70 1.07
N SER A 52 14.14 19.06 2.25
CA SER A 52 15.47 19.68 2.40
C SER A 52 16.61 18.67 2.30
N GLN A 53 16.38 17.41 2.69
CA GLN A 53 17.38 16.33 2.72
C GLN A 53 17.37 15.47 1.46
N ALA A 54 16.21 15.31 0.81
CA ALA A 54 16.03 14.42 -0.32
C ALA A 54 15.46 15.12 -1.55
N SER A 55 15.85 14.59 -2.73
CA SER A 55 15.20 14.84 -4.02
C SER A 55 14.32 13.65 -4.32
N LEU A 56 13.00 13.87 -4.40
CA LEU A 56 12.01 12.82 -4.54
C LEU A 56 11.53 12.69 -5.98
N GLY A 57 11.48 11.47 -6.51
CA GLY A 57 10.82 11.17 -7.78
C GLY A 57 9.30 11.16 -7.61
N THR A 58 8.80 10.25 -6.77
CA THR A 58 7.38 10.13 -6.43
C THR A 58 7.20 10.13 -4.91
N ILE A 59 6.22 10.88 -4.43
CA ILE A 59 5.76 10.84 -3.04
C ILE A 59 4.29 10.41 -3.02
N SER A 60 4.00 9.34 -2.28
CA SER A 60 2.64 8.84 -2.08
C SER A 60 2.16 9.23 -0.69
N PHE A 61 1.15 10.07 -0.62
CA PHE A 61 0.50 10.42 0.65
C PHE A 61 -0.41 9.28 1.10
N SER A 62 -0.20 8.84 2.33
CA SER A 62 -0.86 7.69 2.93
C SER A 62 -0.97 7.88 4.46
N GLY A 63 -1.05 6.79 5.19
CA GLY A 63 -1.13 6.70 6.63
C GLY A 63 -2.36 5.93 7.07
N GLY A 64 -3.14 6.47 8.01
CA GLY A 64 -4.51 6.03 8.23
C GLY A 64 -5.38 6.50 7.07
N GLU A 65 -5.98 7.69 7.19
CA GLU A 65 -6.70 8.33 6.09
C GLU A 65 -6.15 9.75 5.86
N PRO A 66 -5.43 9.99 4.75
CA PRO A 66 -4.79 11.27 4.48
C PRO A 66 -5.80 12.43 4.34
N MET A 67 -7.04 12.17 3.93
CA MET A 67 -8.08 13.20 3.79
C MET A 67 -8.59 13.75 5.13
N LEU A 68 -8.23 13.15 6.27
CA LEU A 68 -8.43 13.75 7.59
C LEU A 68 -7.50 14.94 7.87
N MET A 69 -6.44 15.07 7.08
CA MET A 69 -5.48 16.19 7.21
C MET A 69 -5.99 17.40 6.43
N ARG A 70 -6.43 18.45 7.14
CA ARG A 70 -6.98 19.68 6.55
C ARG A 70 -6.08 20.38 5.53
N ASN A 71 -4.76 20.15 5.63
CA ASN A 71 -3.76 20.77 4.77
C ASN A 71 -3.16 19.81 3.74
N VAL A 72 -3.83 18.71 3.41
CA VAL A 72 -3.32 17.71 2.45
C VAL A 72 -3.01 18.32 1.08
N HIS A 73 -3.82 19.27 0.60
CA HIS A 73 -3.59 19.97 -0.67
C HIS A 73 -2.36 20.88 -0.62
N ASP A 74 -2.15 21.60 0.50
CA ASP A 74 -0.93 22.42 0.69
C ASP A 74 0.34 21.55 0.68
N LEU A 75 0.27 20.37 1.30
CA LEU A 75 1.39 19.42 1.32
C LEU A 75 1.66 18.87 -0.09
N ALA A 76 0.60 18.58 -0.87
CA ALA A 76 0.72 18.16 -2.26
C ALA A 76 1.38 19.26 -3.10
N LEU A 77 0.92 20.49 -2.97
CA LEU A 77 1.50 21.65 -3.64
C LEU A 77 3.00 21.83 -3.31
N ALA A 78 3.34 21.74 -2.01
CA ALA A 78 4.73 21.88 -1.56
C ALA A 78 5.65 20.80 -2.15
N ALA A 79 5.18 19.55 -2.24
CA ALA A 79 5.93 18.45 -2.86
C ALA A 79 6.09 18.65 -4.38
N ARG A 80 5.01 19.08 -5.07
CA ARG A 80 5.03 19.39 -6.49
C ARG A 80 6.00 20.51 -6.83
N PHE A 81 6.04 21.58 -6.05
CA PHE A 81 7.02 22.67 -6.22
C PHE A 81 8.48 22.23 -6.11
N LYS A 82 8.73 21.11 -5.42
CA LYS A 82 10.07 20.50 -5.33
C LYS A 82 10.34 19.47 -6.43
N GLY A 83 9.43 19.33 -7.39
CA GLY A 83 9.56 18.46 -8.56
C GLY A 83 9.10 17.02 -8.34
N ALA A 84 8.55 16.68 -7.18
CA ALA A 84 8.04 15.34 -6.94
C ALA A 84 6.70 15.10 -7.67
N ARG A 85 6.51 13.90 -8.21
CA ARG A 85 5.18 13.41 -8.59
C ARG A 85 4.43 13.04 -7.30
N VAL A 86 3.21 13.52 -7.13
CA VAL A 86 2.40 13.24 -5.93
C VAL A 86 1.31 12.26 -6.27
N ASN A 87 1.17 11.20 -5.45
CA ASN A 87 0.04 10.28 -5.45
C ASN A 87 -0.70 10.35 -4.11
N VAL A 88 -1.98 10.01 -4.10
CA VAL A 88 -2.81 9.96 -2.88
C VAL A 88 -3.42 8.57 -2.74
N LEU A 89 -3.18 7.94 -1.59
CA LEU A 89 -3.74 6.64 -1.20
C LEU A 89 -4.81 6.92 -0.14
N THR A 90 -6.08 6.86 -0.52
CA THR A 90 -7.22 7.21 0.34
C THR A 90 -8.28 6.12 0.30
N ASN A 91 -9.03 5.97 1.38
CA ASN A 91 -10.19 5.08 1.39
C ASN A 91 -11.40 5.65 0.58
N GLY A 92 -11.29 6.88 0.07
CA GLY A 92 -12.26 7.52 -0.80
C GLY A 92 -13.47 8.10 -0.09
N THR A 93 -13.73 7.76 1.16
CA THR A 93 -15.00 8.14 1.85
C THR A 93 -15.11 9.62 2.20
N LEU A 94 -13.99 10.34 2.21
CA LEU A 94 -13.90 11.77 2.48
C LEU A 94 -13.51 12.58 1.23
N LEU A 95 -13.34 11.91 0.09
CA LEU A 95 -12.89 12.54 -1.14
C LEU A 95 -14.10 13.13 -1.90
N THR A 96 -14.33 14.42 -1.70
CA THR A 96 -15.41 15.16 -2.38
C THR A 96 -15.02 15.52 -3.82
N PRO A 97 -16.00 15.83 -4.72
CA PRO A 97 -15.70 16.32 -6.07
C PRO A 97 -14.75 17.53 -6.07
N ASP A 98 -14.97 18.51 -5.19
CA ASP A 98 -14.12 19.70 -5.06
C ASP A 98 -12.68 19.34 -4.67
N ALA A 99 -12.51 18.37 -3.78
CA ALA A 99 -11.19 17.88 -3.38
C ALA A 99 -10.48 17.19 -4.56
N ILE A 100 -11.22 16.42 -5.36
CA ILE A 100 -10.69 15.78 -6.58
C ILE A 100 -10.24 16.86 -7.57
N GLU A 101 -11.09 17.86 -7.88
CA GLU A 101 -10.76 18.95 -8.79
C GLU A 101 -9.55 19.76 -8.31
N SER A 102 -9.46 20.00 -7.00
CA SER A 102 -8.28 20.63 -6.39
C SER A 102 -7.01 19.81 -6.63
N PHE A 103 -7.04 18.49 -6.43
CA PHE A 103 -5.90 17.62 -6.72
C PHE A 103 -5.52 17.62 -8.21
N ILE A 104 -6.50 17.60 -9.11
CA ILE A 104 -6.26 17.69 -10.55
C ILE A 104 -5.57 19.00 -10.90
N SER A 105 -6.05 20.13 -10.37
CA SER A 105 -5.45 21.45 -10.56
C SER A 105 -4.00 21.52 -10.07
N LEU A 106 -3.67 20.77 -9.04
CA LEU A 106 -2.29 20.62 -8.54
C LEU A 106 -1.43 19.69 -9.40
N GLY A 107 -2.01 19.01 -10.39
CA GLY A 107 -1.30 18.09 -11.28
C GLY A 107 -0.78 16.85 -10.56
N ILE A 108 -1.57 16.25 -9.68
CA ILE A 108 -1.19 15.00 -9.04
C ILE A 108 -1.10 13.85 -10.05
N GLY A 109 -0.31 12.81 -9.70
CA GLY A 109 -0.04 11.70 -10.60
C GLY A 109 -1.11 10.60 -10.56
N ALA A 110 -1.61 10.27 -9.37
CA ALA A 110 -2.60 9.21 -9.18
C ALA A 110 -3.37 9.34 -7.87
N ILE A 111 -4.59 8.82 -7.88
CA ILE A 111 -5.42 8.57 -6.68
C ILE A 111 -5.73 7.07 -6.65
N GLN A 112 -5.43 6.42 -5.52
CA GLN A 112 -5.68 5.01 -5.30
C GLN A 112 -6.79 4.86 -4.27
N ILE A 113 -7.86 4.13 -4.64
CA ILE A 113 -9.06 3.93 -3.80
C ILE A 113 -9.37 2.43 -3.73
N PRO A 114 -9.54 1.85 -2.52
CA PRO A 114 -9.91 0.45 -2.38
C PRO A 114 -11.37 0.22 -2.75
N ILE A 115 -11.60 -0.75 -3.64
CA ILE A 115 -12.89 -1.38 -3.91
C ILE A 115 -12.73 -2.87 -3.64
N LEU A 116 -13.35 -3.36 -2.58
CA LEU A 116 -13.13 -4.71 -2.07
C LEU A 116 -14.15 -5.71 -2.60
N SER A 117 -15.31 -5.22 -3.04
CA SER A 117 -16.38 -6.03 -3.64
C SER A 117 -17.32 -5.13 -4.43
N ALA A 118 -17.96 -5.69 -5.46
CA ALA A 118 -19.14 -5.11 -6.10
C ALA A 118 -20.36 -5.16 -5.17
N ASP A 119 -20.37 -6.08 -4.20
CA ASP A 119 -21.40 -6.16 -3.16
C ASP A 119 -21.06 -5.21 -2.01
N ALA A 120 -21.97 -4.24 -1.76
CA ALA A 120 -21.82 -3.25 -0.70
C ALA A 120 -21.67 -3.90 0.69
N SER A 121 -22.41 -4.97 0.97
CA SER A 121 -22.36 -5.64 2.26
C SER A 121 -21.02 -6.26 2.55
N VAL A 122 -20.40 -6.88 1.55
CA VAL A 122 -19.04 -7.47 1.64
C VAL A 122 -17.97 -6.38 1.79
N HIS A 123 -18.06 -5.29 1.01
CA HIS A 123 -17.14 -4.16 1.13
C HIS A 123 -17.20 -3.54 2.53
N GLU A 124 -18.41 -3.25 3.02
CA GLU A 124 -18.63 -2.61 4.32
C GLU A 124 -18.30 -3.51 5.51
N TYR A 125 -18.52 -4.82 5.34
CA TYR A 125 -18.04 -5.81 6.30
C TYR A 125 -16.51 -5.78 6.46
N LEU A 126 -15.78 -5.64 5.35
CA LEU A 126 -14.32 -5.58 5.38
C LEU A 126 -13.79 -4.23 5.87
N THR A 127 -14.45 -3.12 5.54
CA THR A 127 -14.02 -1.76 5.93
C THR A 127 -14.52 -1.33 7.30
N GLN A 128 -15.54 -2.00 7.84
CA GLN A 128 -16.19 -1.69 9.11
C GLN A 128 -16.76 -0.24 9.17
N LEU A 129 -17.25 0.26 8.01
CA LEU A 129 -17.88 1.57 7.92
C LEU A 129 -19.09 1.51 7.00
N PRO A 130 -20.34 1.60 7.54
CA PRO A 130 -21.55 1.70 6.72
C PRO A 130 -21.52 2.90 5.77
N GLY A 131 -21.98 2.71 4.53
CA GLY A 131 -21.96 3.71 3.46
C GLY A 131 -20.57 3.93 2.84
N SER A 132 -19.55 3.16 3.23
CA SER A 132 -18.20 3.28 2.65
C SER A 132 -18.16 2.82 1.19
N TRP A 133 -18.93 1.80 0.84
CA TRP A 133 -18.98 1.30 -0.53
C TRP A 133 -19.47 2.35 -1.52
N GLU A 134 -20.59 3.01 -1.22
CA GLU A 134 -21.16 4.05 -2.07
C GLU A 134 -20.20 5.23 -2.24
N LYS A 135 -19.62 5.71 -1.13
CA LYS A 135 -18.68 6.84 -1.13
C LYS A 135 -17.41 6.54 -1.89
N ALA A 136 -16.76 5.38 -1.64
CA ALA A 136 -15.54 4.97 -2.32
C ALA A 136 -15.77 4.75 -3.82
N SER A 137 -16.89 4.10 -4.18
CA SER A 137 -17.29 3.87 -5.57
C SER A 137 -17.58 5.18 -6.31
N GLY A 138 -18.32 6.10 -5.69
CA GLY A 138 -18.59 7.42 -6.24
C GLY A 138 -17.31 8.23 -6.46
N ALA A 139 -16.41 8.22 -5.48
CA ALA A 139 -15.12 8.88 -5.57
C ALA A 139 -14.24 8.28 -6.69
N LEU A 140 -14.13 6.94 -6.76
CA LEU A 140 -13.34 6.28 -7.79
C LEU A 140 -13.88 6.55 -9.21
N ARG A 141 -15.21 6.50 -9.39
CA ARG A 141 -15.86 6.85 -10.65
C ARG A 141 -15.52 8.28 -11.07
N LYS A 142 -15.64 9.25 -10.13
CA LYS A 142 -15.31 10.64 -10.43
C LYS A 142 -13.83 10.82 -10.76
N VAL A 143 -12.93 10.14 -10.06
CA VAL A 143 -11.49 10.16 -10.39
C VAL A 143 -11.23 9.55 -11.77
N ALA A 144 -11.86 8.44 -12.13
CA ALA A 144 -11.70 7.83 -13.45
C ALA A 144 -12.18 8.74 -14.58
N GLU A 145 -13.25 9.50 -14.37
CA GLU A 145 -13.77 10.49 -15.32
C GLU A 145 -12.76 11.63 -15.59
N VAL A 146 -12.14 12.18 -14.54
CA VAL A 146 -11.31 13.40 -14.67
C VAL A 146 -9.80 13.13 -14.71
N LEU A 147 -9.35 11.96 -14.30
CA LEU A 147 -7.95 11.53 -14.30
C LEU A 147 -7.84 10.04 -14.73
N PRO A 148 -8.25 9.67 -15.95
CA PRO A 148 -8.37 8.25 -16.35
C PRO A 148 -7.05 7.47 -16.22
N ASN A 149 -5.91 8.09 -16.51
CA ASN A 149 -4.60 7.45 -16.40
C ASN A 149 -4.03 7.46 -14.95
N GLY A 150 -4.70 8.09 -14.01
CA GLY A 150 -4.29 8.19 -12.61
C GLY A 150 -5.31 7.61 -11.64
N ALA A 151 -6.42 7.06 -12.12
CA ALA A 151 -7.41 6.36 -11.32
C ALA A 151 -6.96 4.92 -11.08
N TYR A 152 -6.71 4.57 -9.82
CA TYR A 152 -6.30 3.22 -9.43
C TYR A 152 -7.31 2.63 -8.46
N ALA A 153 -7.88 1.48 -8.79
CA ALA A 153 -8.59 0.65 -7.82
C ALA A 153 -7.59 -0.23 -7.07
N VAL A 154 -7.84 -0.46 -5.78
CA VAL A 154 -7.07 -1.41 -4.97
C VAL A 154 -8.02 -2.50 -4.50
N LEU A 155 -7.77 -3.74 -4.91
CA LEU A 155 -8.50 -4.93 -4.50
C LEU A 155 -7.61 -5.77 -3.57
N VAL A 156 -7.97 -5.83 -2.29
CA VAL A 156 -7.35 -6.75 -1.34
C VAL A 156 -8.16 -8.04 -1.33
N ILE A 157 -7.56 -9.13 -1.82
CA ILE A 157 -8.19 -10.45 -1.88
C ILE A 157 -8.13 -11.09 -0.49
N THR A 158 -9.29 -11.47 0.03
CA THR A 158 -9.49 -12.18 1.30
C THR A 158 -10.39 -13.38 1.06
N ALA A 159 -10.47 -14.30 2.02
CA ALA A 159 -11.40 -15.44 1.94
C ALA A 159 -12.88 -14.97 1.83
N VAL A 160 -13.18 -13.78 2.34
CA VAL A 160 -14.54 -13.21 2.34
C VAL A 160 -14.97 -12.72 0.95
N ASN A 161 -14.08 -12.06 0.19
CA ASN A 161 -14.43 -11.46 -1.09
C ASN A 161 -13.94 -12.25 -2.32
N ALA A 162 -13.13 -13.28 -2.13
CA ALA A 162 -12.59 -14.09 -3.22
C ALA A 162 -13.67 -14.64 -4.18
N PRO A 163 -14.85 -15.11 -3.71
CA PRO A 163 -15.89 -15.60 -4.60
C PRO A 163 -16.48 -14.55 -5.56
N GLY A 164 -16.38 -13.25 -5.21
CA GLY A 164 -16.94 -12.13 -5.98
C GLY A 164 -15.92 -11.37 -6.83
N ILE A 165 -14.71 -11.90 -7.04
CA ILE A 165 -13.64 -11.20 -7.78
C ILE A 165 -14.06 -10.85 -9.22
N PRO A 166 -14.61 -11.76 -10.05
CA PRO A 166 -14.96 -11.41 -11.41
C PRO A 166 -16.00 -10.27 -11.49
N GLN A 167 -17.01 -10.30 -10.63
CA GLN A 167 -18.02 -9.26 -10.53
C GLN A 167 -17.43 -7.93 -10.08
N THR A 168 -16.48 -7.98 -9.15
CA THR A 168 -15.78 -6.79 -8.64
C THR A 168 -14.92 -6.15 -9.72
N LEU A 169 -14.20 -6.95 -10.50
CA LEU A 169 -13.39 -6.45 -11.61
C LEU A 169 -14.26 -5.84 -12.71
N GLN A 170 -15.40 -6.47 -13.06
CA GLN A 170 -16.35 -5.91 -14.00
C GLN A 170 -16.90 -4.56 -13.50
N TYR A 171 -17.27 -4.47 -12.22
CA TYR A 171 -17.75 -3.26 -11.61
C TYR A 171 -16.73 -2.11 -11.66
N ILE A 172 -15.45 -2.42 -11.42
CA ILE A 172 -14.33 -1.47 -11.53
C ILE A 172 -14.13 -1.03 -12.99
N TYR A 173 -14.20 -1.98 -13.93
CA TYR A 173 -14.06 -1.72 -15.36
C TYR A 173 -15.14 -0.78 -15.90
N ASP A 174 -16.39 -0.96 -15.45
CA ASP A 174 -17.56 -0.17 -15.86
C ASP A 174 -17.45 1.29 -15.39
N PHE A 175 -16.60 1.60 -14.39
CA PHE A 175 -16.26 2.98 -14.00
C PHE A 175 -15.26 3.67 -14.94
N GLY A 176 -14.70 2.96 -15.91
CA GLY A 176 -13.63 3.48 -16.76
C GLY A 176 -12.24 3.36 -16.14
N VAL A 177 -12.09 2.70 -15.00
CA VAL A 177 -10.78 2.44 -14.37
C VAL A 177 -10.03 1.40 -15.20
N ARG A 178 -8.74 1.67 -15.44
CA ARG A 178 -7.86 0.78 -16.22
C ARG A 178 -6.64 0.28 -15.44
N HIS A 179 -6.43 0.78 -14.23
CA HIS A 179 -5.34 0.37 -13.37
C HIS A 179 -5.88 -0.26 -12.09
N VAL A 180 -5.54 -1.52 -11.86
CA VAL A 180 -5.97 -2.25 -10.66
C VAL A 180 -4.77 -2.82 -9.94
N MET A 181 -4.62 -2.47 -8.66
CA MET A 181 -3.68 -3.13 -7.77
C MET A 181 -4.40 -4.27 -7.05
N VAL A 182 -4.05 -5.50 -7.40
CA VAL A 182 -4.62 -6.71 -6.81
C VAL A 182 -3.65 -7.29 -5.80
N ASN A 183 -3.98 -7.17 -4.53
CA ASN A 183 -3.13 -7.63 -3.44
C ASN A 183 -3.76 -8.80 -2.72
N ARG A 184 -2.98 -9.84 -2.43
CA ARG A 184 -3.41 -10.80 -1.42
C ARG A 184 -3.57 -10.13 -0.06
N PHE A 185 -4.41 -10.66 0.80
CA PHE A 185 -4.43 -10.27 2.20
C PHE A 185 -3.02 -10.43 2.80
N ASN A 186 -2.55 -9.38 3.46
CA ASN A 186 -1.23 -9.35 4.09
C ASN A 186 -1.38 -9.27 5.61
N ILE A 187 -0.82 -10.25 6.32
CA ILE A 187 -0.95 -10.39 7.77
C ILE A 187 -0.21 -9.25 8.44
N GLY A 188 -0.90 -8.49 9.28
CA GLY A 188 -0.35 -7.37 10.03
C GLY A 188 -1.45 -6.47 10.62
N GLY A 189 -1.11 -5.64 11.60
CA GLY A 189 -2.01 -4.69 12.23
C GLY A 189 -3.32 -5.32 12.73
N MET A 190 -4.46 -4.72 12.35
CA MET A 190 -5.78 -5.28 12.63
C MET A 190 -5.97 -6.66 11.97
N GLY A 191 -5.36 -6.88 10.80
CA GLY A 191 -5.42 -8.15 10.08
C GLY A 191 -4.90 -9.34 10.89
N LEU A 192 -4.01 -9.13 11.87
CA LEU A 192 -3.57 -10.19 12.79
C LEU A 192 -4.74 -10.81 13.57
N LYS A 193 -5.71 -10.00 14.00
CA LYS A 193 -6.90 -10.46 14.74
C LYS A 193 -7.90 -11.19 13.86
N HIS A 194 -7.85 -10.98 12.56
CA HIS A 194 -8.78 -11.51 11.57
C HIS A 194 -8.14 -12.54 10.62
N THR A 195 -6.93 -13.01 10.92
CA THR A 195 -6.21 -13.95 10.05
C THR A 195 -7.03 -15.22 9.78
N GLY A 196 -7.65 -15.82 10.79
CA GLY A 196 -8.46 -17.04 10.64
C GLY A 196 -9.68 -16.87 9.73
N GLU A 197 -10.16 -15.63 9.54
CA GLU A 197 -11.31 -15.31 8.72
C GLU A 197 -10.91 -14.85 7.30
N LEU A 198 -9.82 -14.11 7.18
CA LEU A 198 -9.46 -13.41 5.97
C LEU A 198 -8.40 -14.12 5.13
N LEU A 199 -7.56 -14.97 5.76
CA LEU A 199 -6.47 -15.64 5.06
C LEU A 199 -7.02 -16.74 4.15
N LEU A 200 -6.54 -16.76 2.93
CA LEU A 200 -6.85 -17.83 1.99
C LEU A 200 -5.83 -18.96 2.12
N ASP A 201 -6.29 -20.20 1.95
CA ASP A 201 -5.41 -21.30 1.62
C ASP A 201 -4.77 -21.12 0.24
N ALA A 202 -3.69 -21.83 -0.03
CA ALA A 202 -2.94 -21.71 -1.27
C ALA A 202 -3.78 -22.05 -2.51
N ALA A 203 -4.72 -23.00 -2.42
CA ALA A 203 -5.57 -23.41 -3.53
C ALA A 203 -6.58 -22.30 -3.88
N THR A 204 -7.22 -21.73 -2.87
CA THR A 204 -8.18 -20.63 -3.04
C THR A 204 -7.48 -19.35 -3.52
N LEU A 205 -6.28 -19.06 -3.02
CA LEU A 205 -5.47 -17.93 -3.50
C LEU A 205 -5.14 -18.08 -4.99
N LYS A 206 -4.70 -19.26 -5.41
CA LYS A 206 -4.40 -19.56 -6.84
C LYS A 206 -5.64 -19.39 -7.72
N ARG A 207 -6.81 -19.89 -7.28
CA ARG A 207 -8.08 -19.70 -8.00
C ARG A 207 -8.44 -18.21 -8.13
N ALA A 208 -8.34 -17.46 -7.04
CA ALA A 208 -8.62 -16.03 -7.05
C ALA A 208 -7.74 -15.25 -8.04
N PHE A 209 -6.44 -15.58 -8.12
CA PHE A 209 -5.55 -14.99 -9.12
C PHE A 209 -5.81 -15.52 -10.54
N ALA A 210 -6.30 -16.75 -10.70
CA ALA A 210 -6.74 -17.26 -11.99
C ALA A 210 -7.98 -16.51 -12.53
N ASP A 211 -8.92 -16.15 -11.65
CA ASP A 211 -10.07 -15.30 -12.01
C ASP A 211 -9.63 -13.90 -12.45
N VAL A 212 -8.64 -13.30 -11.73
CA VAL A 212 -8.05 -12.02 -12.16
C VAL A 212 -7.36 -12.15 -13.51
N GLU A 213 -6.59 -13.21 -13.73
CA GLU A 213 -5.88 -13.46 -14.98
C GLU A 213 -6.85 -13.64 -16.15
N ALA A 214 -7.92 -14.44 -15.95
CA ALA A 214 -8.95 -14.63 -16.97
C ALA A 214 -9.63 -13.30 -17.36
N PHE A 215 -9.89 -12.45 -16.37
CA PHE A 215 -10.43 -11.11 -16.62
C PHE A 215 -9.42 -10.22 -17.35
N ALA A 216 -8.15 -10.21 -16.93
CA ALA A 216 -7.07 -9.45 -17.54
C ALA A 216 -6.82 -9.85 -19.00
N ALA A 217 -6.84 -11.14 -19.30
CA ALA A 217 -6.71 -11.67 -20.67
C ALA A 217 -7.86 -11.25 -21.58
N ALA A 218 -9.07 -11.06 -21.04
CA ALA A 218 -10.24 -10.58 -21.78
C ALA A 218 -10.29 -9.04 -21.93
N HIS A 219 -9.52 -8.28 -21.11
CA HIS A 219 -9.54 -6.82 -21.05
C HIS A 219 -8.12 -6.26 -21.14
N LEU A 220 -7.51 -6.37 -22.34
CA LEU A 220 -6.11 -5.99 -22.58
C LEU A 220 -5.82 -4.48 -22.44
N ASP A 221 -6.84 -3.66 -22.31
CA ASP A 221 -6.75 -2.22 -21.98
C ASP A 221 -6.60 -1.97 -20.47
N MET A 222 -6.68 -3.02 -19.65
CA MET A 222 -6.45 -2.94 -18.20
C MET A 222 -5.02 -3.34 -17.81
N HIS A 223 -4.55 -2.77 -16.72
CA HIS A 223 -3.23 -3.04 -16.15
C HIS A 223 -3.35 -3.54 -14.71
N PHE A 224 -2.90 -4.76 -14.49
CA PHE A 224 -2.95 -5.40 -13.18
C PHE A 224 -1.58 -5.50 -12.55
N VAL A 225 -1.48 -5.10 -11.28
CA VAL A 225 -0.25 -5.18 -10.49
C VAL A 225 -0.54 -5.84 -9.15
N SER A 226 0.21 -6.87 -8.77
CA SER A 226 0.21 -7.38 -7.40
C SER A 226 1.32 -6.70 -6.61
N GLY A 227 0.95 -5.78 -5.72
CA GLY A 227 1.88 -4.95 -4.95
C GLY A 227 2.37 -5.62 -3.65
N VAL A 228 1.70 -6.67 -3.19
CA VAL A 228 2.11 -7.47 -2.03
C VAL A 228 2.87 -8.69 -2.52
N CYS A 229 4.12 -8.83 -2.06
CA CYS A 229 4.97 -9.96 -2.43
C CYS A 229 4.32 -11.28 -1.99
N THR A 230 4.20 -12.23 -2.91
CA THR A 230 3.70 -13.57 -2.61
C THR A 230 4.84 -14.57 -2.80
N PRO A 231 5.12 -15.45 -1.82
CA PRO A 231 6.17 -16.46 -1.98
C PRO A 231 5.91 -17.35 -3.19
N VAL A 232 6.92 -17.55 -4.04
CA VAL A 232 6.80 -18.38 -5.27
C VAL A 232 6.41 -19.82 -4.96
N CYS A 233 6.84 -20.35 -3.82
CA CYS A 233 6.47 -21.70 -3.37
C CYS A 233 4.99 -21.82 -2.96
N VAL A 234 4.32 -20.71 -2.60
CA VAL A 234 2.86 -20.67 -2.39
C VAL A 234 2.14 -20.53 -3.73
N MET A 235 2.61 -19.61 -4.57
CA MET A 235 1.99 -19.33 -5.86
C MET A 235 3.03 -18.93 -6.89
N ASP A 236 3.30 -19.81 -7.86
CA ASP A 236 4.09 -19.49 -9.03
C ASP A 236 3.34 -18.45 -9.88
N PRO A 237 3.99 -17.32 -10.22
CA PRO A 237 3.37 -16.28 -11.05
C PRO A 237 3.30 -16.62 -12.54
N SER A 238 4.00 -17.67 -13.00
CA SER A 238 4.11 -18.02 -14.43
C SER A 238 2.77 -18.25 -15.14
N PRO A 239 1.72 -18.80 -14.49
CA PRO A 239 0.40 -18.95 -15.10
C PRO A 239 -0.39 -17.64 -15.26
N TYR A 240 0.12 -16.49 -14.77
CA TYR A 240 -0.60 -15.21 -14.74
C TYR A 240 0.15 -14.11 -15.50
N PRO A 241 0.36 -14.25 -16.83
CA PRO A 241 1.20 -13.35 -17.63
C PRO A 241 0.67 -11.91 -17.75
N HIS A 242 -0.64 -11.68 -17.57
CA HIS A 242 -1.24 -10.34 -17.61
C HIS A 242 -1.21 -9.61 -16.26
N ILE A 243 -0.71 -10.26 -15.20
CA ILE A 243 -0.56 -9.66 -13.87
C ILE A 243 0.93 -9.40 -13.59
N LYS A 244 1.29 -8.15 -13.37
CA LYS A 244 2.66 -7.78 -12.97
C LYS A 244 2.85 -8.02 -11.46
N PHE A 245 3.58 -9.07 -11.09
CA PHE A 245 3.95 -9.32 -9.69
C PHE A 245 5.15 -8.49 -9.27
N THR A 246 5.08 -7.93 -8.06
CA THR A 246 6.19 -7.23 -7.41
C THR A 246 6.86 -8.12 -6.37
N TRP A 247 8.11 -7.79 -6.04
CA TRP A 247 8.94 -8.57 -5.13
C TRP A 247 9.48 -7.67 -4.02
N CYS A 248 9.73 -8.24 -2.84
CA CYS A 248 10.33 -7.52 -1.72
C CYS A 248 11.81 -7.28 -1.99
N SER A 249 12.14 -6.13 -2.58
CA SER A 249 13.53 -5.73 -2.74
C SER A 249 14.09 -5.22 -1.42
N THR A 250 15.27 -5.65 -1.03
CA THR A 250 16.03 -5.08 0.09
C THR A 250 16.90 -3.89 -0.33
N ASP A 251 16.97 -3.62 -1.62
CA ASP A 251 17.64 -2.45 -2.19
C ASP A 251 16.71 -1.22 -2.09
N PHE A 252 17.07 -0.25 -1.26
CA PHE A 252 16.30 0.98 -1.05
C PHE A 252 16.14 1.85 -2.30
N SER A 253 16.98 1.68 -3.34
CA SER A 253 16.81 2.36 -4.63
C SER A 253 15.65 1.80 -5.46
N ARG A 254 15.22 0.57 -5.16
CA ARG A 254 14.22 -0.19 -5.95
C ARG A 254 12.87 -0.32 -5.28
N ARG A 255 12.68 0.30 -4.14
CA ARG A 255 11.45 0.16 -3.35
C ARG A 255 11.02 1.48 -2.75
N PRO A 256 9.73 1.66 -2.43
CA PRO A 256 9.29 2.77 -1.61
C PRO A 256 9.85 2.66 -0.18
N VAL A 257 10.40 3.75 0.31
CA VAL A 257 10.74 3.95 1.73
C VAL A 257 9.57 4.67 2.39
N THR A 258 9.31 4.44 3.66
CA THR A 258 8.23 5.12 4.37
C THR A 258 8.78 6.11 5.37
N VAL A 259 8.18 7.30 5.40
CA VAL A 259 8.43 8.32 6.42
C VAL A 259 7.10 8.71 7.06
N SER A 260 7.02 8.64 8.40
CA SER A 260 5.83 9.07 9.14
C SER A 260 5.79 10.60 9.30
N TYR A 261 4.62 11.14 9.63
CA TYR A 261 4.47 12.56 9.99
C TYR A 261 5.33 12.98 11.19
N LYS A 262 5.78 12.01 11.99
CA LYS A 262 6.70 12.22 13.14
C LYS A 262 8.17 12.30 12.69
N GLY A 263 8.48 11.92 11.45
CA GLY A 263 9.84 11.88 10.90
C GLY A 263 10.51 10.51 10.98
N ASP A 264 9.83 9.50 11.48
CA ASP A 264 10.35 8.13 11.56
C ASP A 264 10.48 7.52 10.17
N VAL A 265 11.65 6.98 9.87
CA VAL A 265 11.96 6.28 8.62
C VAL A 265 11.79 4.79 8.85
N ARG A 266 11.04 4.14 7.96
CA ARG A 266 10.80 2.69 7.99
C ARG A 266 11.09 2.05 6.64
N PHE A 267 11.38 0.75 6.67
CA PHE A 267 11.67 -0.03 5.47
C PHE A 267 10.52 0.02 4.44
N CYS A 268 9.28 -0.10 4.89
CA CYS A 268 8.06 0.11 4.11
C CYS A 268 6.89 0.47 5.03
N ASN A 269 5.76 0.83 4.44
CA ASN A 269 4.54 1.14 5.17
C ASN A 269 3.97 -0.06 5.97
N HIS A 270 4.42 -1.28 5.69
CA HIS A 270 4.02 -2.49 6.41
C HIS A 270 4.98 -2.85 7.56
N SER A 271 6.26 -2.43 7.51
CA SER A 271 7.24 -2.71 8.57
C SER A 271 6.98 -1.87 9.81
N PRO A 272 6.95 -2.44 11.02
CA PRO A 272 6.84 -1.69 12.27
C PRO A 272 8.17 -1.10 12.73
N TYR A 273 9.30 -1.58 12.19
CA TYR A 273 10.63 -1.22 12.67
C TYR A 273 11.07 0.16 12.17
N VAL A 274 11.43 1.03 13.12
CA VAL A 274 11.93 2.39 12.86
C VAL A 274 13.44 2.34 12.69
N LEU A 275 13.94 2.72 11.50
CA LEU A 275 15.36 2.77 11.16
C LEU A 275 16.07 3.98 11.77
N GLY A 276 15.34 5.03 12.03
CA GLY A 276 15.80 6.29 12.58
C GLY A 276 14.81 7.41 12.30
N ASN A 277 15.14 8.63 12.72
CA ASN A 277 14.30 9.80 12.55
C ASN A 277 15.03 10.91 11.78
N ILE A 278 14.35 11.52 10.79
CA ILE A 278 14.95 12.55 9.92
C ILE A 278 15.28 13.86 10.65
N PHE A 279 14.79 14.06 11.86
CA PHE A 279 15.14 15.21 12.69
C PHE A 279 16.46 14.99 13.44
N ASP A 280 16.84 13.74 13.71
CA ASP A 280 18.05 13.39 14.43
C ASP A 280 19.26 13.28 13.50
N ARG A 281 19.06 12.63 12.32
CA ARG A 281 20.10 12.48 11.29
C ARG A 281 19.53 12.50 9.87
N PRO A 282 20.33 12.83 8.83
CA PRO A 282 19.88 12.85 7.44
C PRO A 282 19.33 11.50 6.97
N ILE A 283 18.26 11.52 6.16
CA ILE A 283 17.64 10.30 5.64
C ILE A 283 18.62 9.41 4.86
N GLY A 284 19.57 10.01 4.14
CA GLY A 284 20.60 9.25 3.42
C GLY A 284 21.52 8.47 4.34
N GLU A 285 21.85 8.99 5.52
CA GLU A 285 22.63 8.29 6.53
C GLU A 285 21.83 7.16 7.18
N ILE A 286 20.52 7.37 7.43
CA ILE A 286 19.64 6.34 7.97
C ILE A 286 19.55 5.13 7.01
N LEU A 287 19.36 5.39 5.72
CA LEU A 287 19.19 4.34 4.72
C LEU A 287 20.48 3.57 4.39
N ASN A 288 21.65 4.19 4.60
CA ASN A 288 22.96 3.58 4.36
C ASN A 288 23.66 3.15 5.66
N ASP A 289 22.96 3.17 6.78
CA ASP A 289 23.47 2.70 8.06
C ASP A 289 23.83 1.20 7.95
N PRO A 290 25.06 0.79 8.35
CA PRO A 290 25.49 -0.60 8.26
C PRO A 290 24.56 -1.59 8.95
N GLU A 291 24.02 -1.26 10.13
CA GLU A 291 23.06 -2.11 10.86
C GLU A 291 21.75 -2.26 10.07
N THR A 292 21.29 -1.17 9.44
CA THR A 292 20.11 -1.19 8.56
C THR A 292 20.34 -2.12 7.37
N VAL A 293 21.49 -1.99 6.71
CA VAL A 293 21.84 -2.82 5.54
C VAL A 293 21.95 -4.29 5.93
N GLU A 294 22.64 -4.61 7.03
CA GLU A 294 22.80 -5.97 7.55
C GLU A 294 21.46 -6.61 7.91
N ARG A 295 20.59 -5.88 8.65
CA ARG A 295 19.25 -6.34 9.00
C ARG A 295 18.46 -6.82 7.78
N TYR A 296 18.46 -6.03 6.70
CA TYR A 296 17.68 -6.34 5.50
C TYR A 296 18.40 -7.27 4.51
N ALA A 297 19.69 -7.53 4.69
CA ALA A 297 20.43 -8.55 3.96
C ALA A 297 20.17 -9.98 4.49
N SER A 298 19.58 -10.14 5.68
CA SER A 298 19.28 -11.45 6.25
C SER A 298 18.40 -12.30 5.32
N ILE A 299 18.65 -13.60 5.27
CA ILE A 299 17.91 -14.56 4.44
C ILE A 299 17.23 -15.57 5.38
N PRO A 300 15.93 -15.85 5.21
CA PRO A 300 15.28 -16.89 6.00
C PRO A 300 15.90 -18.26 5.78
N ASP A 301 16.12 -19.03 6.86
CA ASP A 301 16.80 -20.32 6.79
C ASP A 301 16.17 -21.27 5.78
N ARG A 302 14.85 -21.38 5.75
CA ARG A 302 14.14 -22.22 4.78
C ARG A 302 14.27 -21.75 3.32
N CYS A 303 14.80 -20.56 3.08
CA CYS A 303 14.98 -19.97 1.75
C CYS A 303 16.43 -20.03 1.26
N GLN A 304 17.42 -20.42 2.08
CA GLN A 304 18.84 -20.36 1.75
C GLN A 304 19.21 -21.19 0.50
N SER A 305 18.59 -22.36 0.33
CA SER A 305 18.82 -23.24 -0.83
C SER A 305 17.79 -23.06 -1.97
N CYS A 306 16.90 -22.08 -1.86
CA CYS A 306 15.81 -21.89 -2.81
C CYS A 306 16.31 -21.25 -4.12
N SER A 307 16.02 -21.88 -5.27
CA SER A 307 16.39 -21.36 -6.59
C SER A 307 15.72 -20.02 -6.93
N PHE A 308 14.58 -19.71 -6.29
CA PHE A 308 13.86 -18.45 -6.46
C PHE A 308 14.28 -17.34 -5.48
N LEU A 309 15.25 -17.58 -4.59
CA LEU A 309 15.64 -16.63 -3.54
C LEU A 309 15.92 -15.24 -4.09
N LYS A 310 16.74 -15.11 -5.15
CA LYS A 310 17.12 -13.82 -5.74
C LYS A 310 15.94 -12.99 -6.24
N ARG A 311 14.82 -13.62 -6.55
CA ARG A 311 13.61 -12.96 -7.03
C ARG A 311 12.58 -12.81 -5.90
N CYS A 312 12.28 -13.90 -5.19
CA CYS A 312 11.23 -13.97 -4.19
C CYS A 312 11.62 -13.30 -2.86
N ASN A 313 12.88 -13.44 -2.45
CA ASN A 313 13.43 -12.92 -1.19
C ASN A 313 12.63 -13.31 0.08
N GLY A 314 12.00 -14.50 0.07
CA GLY A 314 11.22 -15.01 1.20
C GLY A 314 9.80 -14.44 1.34
N GLY A 315 9.26 -13.77 0.31
CA GLY A 315 7.91 -13.17 0.34
C GLY A 315 7.87 -11.80 1.01
N CYS A 316 6.81 -11.48 1.73
CA CYS A 316 6.66 -10.20 2.43
C CYS A 316 7.35 -10.24 3.80
N ARG A 317 8.57 -9.78 3.86
CA ARG A 317 9.41 -9.80 5.07
C ARG A 317 8.90 -8.86 6.18
N ALA A 318 8.18 -7.80 5.82
CA ALA A 318 7.53 -6.93 6.80
C ALA A 318 6.33 -7.60 7.48
N ALA A 319 5.67 -8.57 6.84
CA ALA A 319 4.68 -9.41 7.50
C ALA A 319 5.35 -10.31 8.55
N SER A 320 6.53 -10.86 8.23
CA SER A 320 7.34 -11.64 9.20
C SER A 320 7.72 -10.81 10.42
N GLU A 321 8.11 -9.55 10.22
CA GLU A 321 8.39 -8.63 11.35
C GLU A 321 7.16 -8.44 12.24
N GLN A 322 5.96 -8.32 11.67
CA GLN A 322 4.74 -8.14 12.48
C GLN A 322 4.29 -9.41 13.18
N VAL A 323 4.49 -10.57 12.58
CA VAL A 323 4.04 -11.87 13.13
C VAL A 323 5.06 -12.45 14.10
N TYR A 324 6.34 -12.44 13.73
CA TYR A 324 7.41 -13.12 14.45
C TYR A 324 8.39 -12.16 15.16
N GLY A 325 8.22 -10.84 14.97
CA GLY A 325 9.16 -9.84 15.50
C GLY A 325 10.51 -9.80 14.78
N SER A 326 10.67 -10.54 13.67
CA SER A 326 11.94 -10.71 12.97
C SER A 326 11.81 -10.59 11.46
N PHE A 327 12.71 -9.80 10.86
CA PHE A 327 12.86 -9.74 9.41
C PHE A 327 13.58 -10.97 8.86
N ALA A 328 14.30 -11.74 9.68
CA ALA A 328 15.00 -12.94 9.27
C ALA A 328 14.06 -14.14 9.00
N GLU A 329 12.82 -14.06 9.46
CA GLU A 329 11.82 -15.10 9.21
C GLU A 329 11.18 -14.96 7.81
N ALA A 330 10.69 -16.07 7.26
CA ALA A 330 9.98 -16.09 6.00
C ALA A 330 8.54 -15.55 6.16
N ASP A 331 7.91 -15.23 5.03
CA ASP A 331 6.52 -14.77 5.00
C ASP A 331 5.59 -15.74 5.74
N PRO A 332 4.76 -15.27 6.70
CA PRO A 332 3.83 -16.14 7.43
C PRO A 332 2.78 -16.81 6.53
N LEU A 333 2.58 -16.35 5.30
CA LEU A 333 1.76 -17.07 4.32
C LEU A 333 2.28 -18.49 4.04
N LEU A 334 3.54 -18.79 4.31
CA LEU A 334 4.10 -20.14 4.15
C LEU A 334 3.51 -21.18 5.11
N GLU A 335 2.81 -20.75 6.15
CA GLU A 335 2.10 -21.66 7.09
C GLU A 335 0.82 -22.24 6.50
N VAL A 336 0.32 -21.69 5.38
CA VAL A 336 -0.87 -22.23 4.69
C VAL A 336 -0.54 -23.23 3.57
N LEU A 337 0.72 -23.60 3.43
CA LEU A 337 1.16 -24.72 2.56
C LEU A 337 0.86 -26.08 3.25
#